data_a667d99dfa4e1c8c105777716ed4ab53
#
_entry.id   a667d99dfa4e1c8c105777716ed4ab53
#
_cell.length_a   1.000
_cell.length_b   1.000
_cell.length_c   1.000
_cell.angle_alpha   90.00
_cell.angle_beta   90.00
_cell.angle_gamma   90.00
#
_symmetry.space_group_name_H-M   'P 1'
#
loop_
_entity.id
_entity.type
_entity.pdbx_description
1 polymer ?
#
loop_
_entity_poly.entity_id
_entity_poly.type
_entity_poly.pdbx_seq_one_letter_code
_entity_poly.pdbx_strand_id
1 'polypeptide(L)'
;MDIVLNDKYKIIEELGEGAFGKIYVGKNINTDEKVAIKLQTDEGSILLRNEARIYNLLRDVKGIPRLKIFGKEHGINYMVMQLLGKTVSCNNDLSYVINIGIQIINIIRDIHSKGVIHRDIKPDNMLCSLTREENIYLIDFGLSLCYRDNNGRHISKGSSRDIVGSINFISVNIHKGITASRRDDIISIFYVLVYLIVGDLPWNINKMKETKVEIMYRNVFKMKENINLLSKYGIHKNIYKMYEHCLKLNYSDEPDYDYLCRLLKGIVRNNLKTSS
;
A
#
# COMPACT_ATOMS: atom_id res chain seq x y z
N MET A 1 19.38 17.52 -22.63
CA MET A 1 18.39 17.17 -23.68
C MET A 1 17.03 17.10 -23.05
N ASP A 2 16.05 17.78 -23.65
CA ASP A 2 14.67 17.69 -23.18
C ASP A 2 14.08 16.35 -23.63
N ILE A 3 13.84 15.44 -22.69
CA ILE A 3 13.24 14.13 -23.00
C ILE A 3 11.72 14.32 -23.07
N VAL A 4 11.14 14.01 -24.24
CA VAL A 4 9.70 14.00 -24.47
C VAL A 4 9.27 12.58 -24.84
N LEU A 5 8.37 12.00 -24.06
CA LEU A 5 7.85 10.65 -24.26
C LEU A 5 6.52 10.70 -25.00
N ASN A 6 6.34 9.81 -25.99
CA ASN A 6 5.15 9.72 -26.83
C ASN A 6 4.76 11.08 -27.46
N ASP A 7 5.75 11.89 -27.85
CA ASP A 7 5.56 13.25 -28.40
C ASP A 7 4.61 14.13 -27.59
N LYS A 8 4.46 13.84 -26.30
CA LYS A 8 3.42 14.45 -25.46
C LYS A 8 3.83 14.77 -24.04
N TYR A 9 4.71 13.99 -23.43
CA TYR A 9 5.04 14.13 -22.01
C TYR A 9 6.51 14.50 -21.83
N LYS A 10 6.77 15.78 -21.53
CA LYS A 10 8.11 16.29 -21.25
C LYS A 10 8.47 15.97 -19.80
N ILE A 11 9.66 15.40 -19.58
CA ILE A 11 10.24 15.22 -18.24
C ILE A 11 10.73 16.57 -17.74
N ILE A 12 10.43 16.90 -16.47
CA ILE A 12 10.81 18.18 -15.85
C ILE A 12 11.88 17.97 -14.78
N GLU A 13 11.57 17.18 -13.73
CA GLU A 13 12.46 17.01 -12.59
C GLU A 13 12.30 15.61 -11.98
N GLU A 14 13.36 15.11 -11.35
CA GLU A 14 13.33 13.83 -10.66
C GLU A 14 12.63 13.99 -9.30
N LEU A 15 11.62 13.16 -9.04
CA LEU A 15 10.93 13.08 -7.74
C LEU A 15 11.62 12.12 -6.77
N GLY A 16 12.23 11.07 -7.29
CA GLY A 16 12.92 10.08 -6.50
C GLY A 16 13.17 8.78 -7.24
N GLU A 17 13.82 7.86 -6.55
CA GLU A 17 14.13 6.52 -7.04
C GLU A 17 13.43 5.50 -6.13
N GLY A 18 12.67 4.59 -6.74
CA GLY A 18 12.03 3.47 -6.07
C GLY A 18 12.72 2.16 -6.39
N ALA A 19 12.29 1.07 -5.71
CA ALA A 19 12.82 -0.27 -5.93
C ALA A 19 12.69 -0.74 -7.40
N PHE A 20 11.82 -0.10 -8.17
CA PHE A 20 11.46 -0.50 -9.55
C PHE A 20 11.71 0.61 -10.58
N GLY A 21 12.62 1.55 -10.31
CA GLY A 21 13.00 2.59 -11.27
C GLY A 21 12.88 4.01 -10.74
N LYS A 22 13.18 4.97 -11.61
CA LYS A 22 13.15 6.40 -11.29
C LYS A 22 11.80 7.02 -11.60
N ILE A 23 11.40 7.96 -10.74
CA ILE A 23 10.12 8.67 -10.84
C ILE A 23 10.40 10.16 -11.07
N TYR A 24 9.69 10.74 -12.01
CA TYR A 24 9.84 12.14 -12.42
C TYR A 24 8.49 12.87 -12.40
N VAL A 25 8.53 14.19 -12.16
CA VAL A 25 7.48 15.08 -12.59
C VAL A 25 7.64 15.31 -14.09
N GLY A 26 6.57 15.17 -14.79
CA GLY A 26 6.48 15.54 -16.20
C GLY A 26 5.29 16.47 -16.44
N LYS A 27 5.16 16.92 -17.69
CA LYS A 27 4.11 17.79 -18.15
C LYS A 27 3.61 17.34 -19.52
N ASN A 28 2.32 17.29 -19.69
CA ASN A 28 1.70 17.14 -21.01
C ASN A 28 1.87 18.47 -21.77
N ILE A 29 2.64 18.46 -22.86
CA ILE A 29 2.98 19.67 -23.61
C ILE A 29 1.77 20.30 -24.31
N ASN A 30 0.67 19.54 -24.50
CA ASN A 30 -0.55 20.04 -25.18
C ASN A 30 -1.56 20.67 -24.20
N THR A 31 -1.56 20.23 -22.91
CA THR A 31 -2.59 20.63 -21.93
C THR A 31 -2.02 21.28 -20.68
N ASP A 32 -0.70 21.36 -20.57
CA ASP A 32 0.02 21.85 -19.38
C ASP A 32 -0.20 21.01 -18.11
N GLU A 33 -0.93 19.89 -18.22
CA GLU A 33 -1.20 19.02 -17.08
C GLU A 33 0.07 18.39 -16.55
N LYS A 34 0.35 18.55 -15.25
CA LYS A 34 1.44 17.85 -14.57
C LYS A 34 1.10 16.37 -14.37
N VAL A 35 2.10 15.52 -14.55
CA VAL A 35 1.99 14.07 -14.47
C VAL A 35 3.16 13.48 -13.69
N ALA A 36 2.99 12.26 -13.15
CA ALA A 36 4.08 11.45 -12.67
C ALA A 36 4.52 10.49 -13.79
N ILE A 37 5.84 10.35 -13.97
CA ILE A 37 6.44 9.48 -14.98
C ILE A 37 7.39 8.52 -14.29
N LYS A 38 7.08 7.21 -14.35
CA LYS A 38 7.95 6.14 -13.86
C LYS A 38 8.71 5.55 -15.03
N LEU A 39 10.05 5.56 -14.95
CA LEU A 39 10.94 5.01 -15.97
C LEU A 39 11.62 3.74 -15.44
N GLN A 40 11.77 2.73 -16.30
CA GLN A 40 12.46 1.51 -15.98
C GLN A 40 13.22 0.97 -17.20
N THR A 41 14.48 0.58 -16.99
CA THR A 41 15.28 -0.08 -18.02
C THR A 41 14.76 -1.48 -18.34
N ASP A 42 15.25 -2.09 -19.43
CA ASP A 42 14.75 -3.37 -19.93
C ASP A 42 14.80 -4.53 -18.92
N GLU A 43 15.77 -4.56 -18.02
CA GLU A 43 15.90 -5.61 -16.99
C GLU A 43 14.69 -5.69 -16.05
N GLY A 44 13.96 -4.59 -15.86
CA GLY A 44 12.72 -4.54 -15.05
C GLY A 44 11.42 -4.53 -15.85
N SER A 45 11.48 -4.65 -17.17
CA SER A 45 10.35 -4.40 -18.07
C SER A 45 9.09 -5.25 -17.78
N ILE A 46 9.24 -6.45 -17.27
CA ILE A 46 8.12 -7.35 -16.93
C ILE A 46 7.34 -6.80 -15.74
N LEU A 47 8.03 -6.27 -14.74
CA LEU A 47 7.40 -5.74 -13.52
C LEU A 47 6.57 -4.50 -13.82
N LEU A 48 7.13 -3.52 -14.54
CA LEU A 48 6.41 -2.30 -14.90
C LEU A 48 5.21 -2.59 -15.83
N ARG A 49 5.36 -3.55 -16.74
CA ARG A 49 4.25 -4.00 -17.60
C ARG A 49 3.11 -4.62 -16.77
N ASN A 50 3.46 -5.49 -15.83
CA ASN A 50 2.46 -6.09 -14.94
C ASN A 50 1.78 -5.04 -14.07
N GLU A 51 2.54 -4.09 -13.53
CA GLU A 51 2.01 -2.96 -12.77
C GLU A 51 1.02 -2.14 -13.61
N ALA A 52 1.36 -1.80 -14.85
CA ALA A 52 0.47 -1.08 -15.77
C ALA A 52 -0.82 -1.88 -16.07
N ARG A 53 -0.74 -3.22 -16.18
CA ARG A 53 -1.94 -4.08 -16.35
C ARG A 53 -2.85 -4.02 -15.13
N ILE A 54 -2.29 -4.00 -13.92
CA ILE A 54 -3.08 -3.86 -12.68
C ILE A 54 -3.73 -2.48 -12.63
N TYR A 55 -3.01 -1.39 -12.93
CA TYR A 55 -3.62 -0.06 -13.01
C TYR A 55 -4.79 0.00 -14.00
N ASN A 56 -4.66 -0.62 -15.17
CA ASN A 56 -5.76 -0.71 -16.13
C ASN A 56 -6.95 -1.51 -15.61
N LEU A 57 -6.72 -2.62 -14.89
CA LEU A 57 -7.77 -3.40 -14.25
C LEU A 57 -8.52 -2.60 -13.17
N LEU A 58 -7.79 -1.75 -12.46
CA LEU A 58 -8.28 -0.94 -11.34
C LEU A 58 -8.73 0.48 -11.74
N ARG A 59 -8.79 0.81 -13.04
CA ARG A 59 -9.04 2.17 -13.55
C ARG A 59 -10.31 2.84 -13.02
N ASP A 60 -11.33 2.05 -12.65
CA ASP A 60 -12.62 2.52 -12.12
C ASP A 60 -12.67 2.53 -10.58
N VAL A 61 -11.60 2.12 -9.90
CA VAL A 61 -11.51 2.10 -8.45
C VAL A 61 -11.11 3.51 -7.95
N LYS A 62 -11.94 4.08 -7.08
CA LYS A 62 -11.62 5.35 -6.42
C LYS A 62 -10.42 5.19 -5.50
N GLY A 63 -9.53 6.20 -5.48
CA GLY A 63 -8.30 6.13 -4.67
C GLY A 63 -7.16 5.37 -5.35
N ILE A 64 -7.30 5.06 -6.65
CA ILE A 64 -6.21 4.58 -7.50
C ILE A 64 -5.87 5.68 -8.51
N PRO A 65 -4.59 6.08 -8.67
CA PRO A 65 -4.21 7.09 -9.64
C PRO A 65 -4.47 6.62 -11.08
N ARG A 66 -4.90 7.55 -11.91
CA ARG A 66 -5.20 7.27 -13.31
C ARG A 66 -3.92 6.98 -14.08
N LEU A 67 -3.80 5.79 -14.68
CA LEU A 67 -2.80 5.50 -15.70
C LEU A 67 -3.20 6.24 -17.00
N LYS A 68 -2.30 7.05 -17.54
CA LYS A 68 -2.51 7.79 -18.79
C LYS A 68 -1.97 7.02 -19.99
N ILE A 69 -0.76 6.49 -19.86
CA ILE A 69 -0.12 5.67 -20.89
C ILE A 69 0.96 4.79 -20.27
N PHE A 70 1.16 3.62 -20.85
CA PHE A 70 2.34 2.79 -20.72
C PHE A 70 2.95 2.60 -22.10
N GLY A 71 4.26 2.78 -22.22
CA GLY A 71 4.98 2.68 -23.50
C GLY A 71 6.42 2.23 -23.32
N LYS A 72 7.10 2.09 -24.46
CA LYS A 72 8.54 1.82 -24.56
C LYS A 72 9.15 2.70 -25.63
N GLU A 73 10.18 3.46 -25.30
CA GLU A 73 10.96 4.28 -26.23
C GLU A 73 12.45 4.16 -25.88
N HIS A 74 13.30 4.08 -26.91
CA HIS A 74 14.77 4.00 -26.78
C HIS A 74 15.27 2.91 -25.80
N GLY A 75 14.57 1.77 -25.72
CA GLY A 75 14.92 0.69 -24.81
C GLY A 75 14.46 0.92 -23.36
N ILE A 76 13.75 2.02 -23.05
CA ILE A 76 13.25 2.34 -21.72
C ILE A 76 11.74 2.18 -21.70
N ASN A 77 11.25 1.42 -20.72
CA ASN A 77 9.81 1.35 -20.45
C ASN A 77 9.40 2.54 -19.57
N TYR A 78 8.24 3.11 -19.87
CA TYR A 78 7.72 4.22 -19.10
C TYR A 78 6.23 4.07 -18.82
N MET A 79 5.82 4.62 -17.70
CA MET A 79 4.42 4.71 -17.29
C MET A 79 4.12 6.14 -16.86
N VAL A 80 3.12 6.76 -17.49
CA VAL A 80 2.66 8.11 -17.17
C VAL A 80 1.34 8.02 -16.42
N MET A 81 1.29 8.66 -15.27
CA MET A 81 0.17 8.58 -14.34
C MET A 81 -0.26 9.95 -13.83
N GLN A 82 -1.41 10.00 -13.20
CA GLN A 82 -1.84 11.15 -12.41
C GLN A 82 -0.78 11.51 -11.39
N LEU A 83 -0.37 12.78 -11.34
CA LEU A 83 0.49 13.29 -10.28
C LEU A 83 -0.32 13.44 -9.00
N LEU A 84 0.24 12.98 -7.90
CA LEU A 84 -0.33 13.05 -6.55
C LEU A 84 0.50 13.97 -5.66
N GLY A 85 -0.01 14.27 -4.48
CA GLY A 85 0.66 15.07 -3.47
C GLY A 85 1.65 14.26 -2.62
N LYS A 86 1.87 14.74 -1.39
CA LYS A 86 2.77 14.10 -0.42
C LYS A 86 2.23 12.76 0.10
N THR A 87 3.12 11.94 0.62
CA THR A 87 2.77 10.72 1.36
C THR A 87 2.03 11.06 2.65
N VAL A 88 1.18 10.13 3.11
CA VAL A 88 0.58 10.24 4.45
C VAL A 88 1.68 10.20 5.50
N SER A 89 1.53 11.00 6.55
CA SER A 89 2.50 11.09 7.64
C SER A 89 1.83 10.86 8.99
N CYS A 90 2.65 10.57 9.99
CA CYS A 90 2.19 10.51 11.38
C CYS A 90 1.51 11.81 11.78
N ASN A 91 0.40 11.70 12.49
CA ASN A 91 -0.38 12.84 12.93
C ASN A 91 -0.95 12.57 14.33
N ASN A 92 -0.85 13.56 15.19
CA ASN A 92 -1.41 13.49 16.53
C ASN A 92 -2.95 13.58 16.55
N ASP A 93 -3.57 14.01 15.45
CA ASP A 93 -5.02 13.97 15.30
C ASP A 93 -5.49 12.56 14.96
N LEU A 94 -6.03 11.88 15.95
CA LEU A 94 -6.58 10.54 15.79
C LEU A 94 -7.70 10.51 14.76
N SER A 95 -8.48 11.57 14.61
CA SER A 95 -9.57 11.65 13.62
C SER A 95 -9.02 11.61 12.21
N TYR A 96 -7.90 12.27 11.93
CA TYR A 96 -7.18 12.20 10.66
C TYR A 96 -6.72 10.76 10.37
N VAL A 97 -6.05 10.11 11.32
CA VAL A 97 -5.56 8.74 11.15
C VAL A 97 -6.71 7.75 10.91
N ILE A 98 -7.82 7.90 11.65
CA ILE A 98 -9.00 7.07 11.48
C ILE A 98 -9.65 7.28 10.09
N ASN A 99 -9.71 8.52 9.62
CA ASN A 99 -10.21 8.81 8.27
C ASN A 99 -9.35 8.14 7.18
N ILE A 100 -8.02 8.20 7.30
CA ILE A 100 -7.10 7.44 6.43
C ILE A 100 -7.43 5.94 6.48
N GLY A 101 -7.59 5.38 7.68
CA GLY A 101 -7.93 3.97 7.88
C GLY A 101 -9.22 3.55 7.17
N ILE A 102 -10.27 4.37 7.27
CA ILE A 102 -11.54 4.10 6.59
C ILE A 102 -11.38 4.17 5.08
N GLN A 103 -10.66 5.16 4.56
CA GLN A 103 -10.45 5.30 3.12
C GLN A 103 -9.65 4.11 2.57
N ILE A 104 -8.53 3.74 3.20
CA ILE A 104 -7.69 2.64 2.70
C ILE A 104 -8.42 1.30 2.76
N ILE A 105 -9.25 1.03 3.79
CA ILE A 105 -10.07 -0.18 3.84
C ILE A 105 -11.05 -0.23 2.67
N ASN A 106 -11.70 0.90 2.33
CA ASN A 106 -12.61 0.95 1.19
C ASN A 106 -11.87 0.75 -0.15
N ILE A 107 -10.71 1.39 -0.34
CA ILE A 107 -9.87 1.20 -1.52
C ILE A 107 -9.48 -0.28 -1.66
N ILE A 108 -9.02 -0.92 -0.59
CA ILE A 108 -8.61 -2.32 -0.59
C ILE A 108 -9.80 -3.26 -0.82
N ARG A 109 -10.98 -2.98 -0.26
CA ARG A 109 -12.21 -3.72 -0.59
C ARG A 109 -12.46 -3.74 -2.10
N ASP A 110 -12.39 -2.56 -2.72
CA ASP A 110 -12.68 -2.41 -4.14
C ASP A 110 -11.59 -3.07 -5.01
N ILE A 111 -10.31 -3.02 -4.60
CA ILE A 111 -9.18 -3.76 -5.22
C ILE A 111 -9.41 -5.27 -5.11
N HIS A 112 -9.75 -5.76 -3.92
CA HIS A 112 -10.01 -7.18 -3.67
C HIS A 112 -11.23 -7.67 -4.48
N SER A 113 -12.27 -6.84 -4.66
CA SER A 113 -13.42 -7.19 -5.52
C SER A 113 -13.02 -7.43 -6.98
N LYS A 114 -11.98 -6.73 -7.46
CA LYS A 114 -11.36 -6.94 -8.78
C LYS A 114 -10.40 -8.14 -8.84
N GLY A 115 -10.25 -8.88 -7.76
CA GLY A 115 -9.41 -10.09 -7.71
C GLY A 115 -7.93 -9.82 -7.48
N VAL A 116 -7.55 -8.64 -7.00
CA VAL A 116 -6.15 -8.24 -6.76
C VAL A 116 -5.86 -8.14 -5.27
N ILE A 117 -4.67 -8.56 -4.84
CA ILE A 117 -4.06 -8.33 -3.53
C ILE A 117 -2.86 -7.40 -3.73
N HIS A 118 -2.72 -6.37 -2.90
CA HIS A 118 -1.66 -5.35 -3.05
C HIS A 118 -0.27 -5.85 -2.63
N ARG A 119 -0.16 -6.47 -1.46
CA ARG A 119 1.04 -7.08 -0.84
C ARG A 119 2.11 -6.12 -0.33
N ASP A 120 2.01 -4.82 -0.57
CA ASP A 120 2.96 -3.81 -0.07
C ASP A 120 2.26 -2.55 0.45
N ILE A 121 1.30 -2.73 1.34
CA ILE A 121 0.61 -1.60 1.99
C ILE A 121 1.52 -1.03 3.07
N LYS A 122 1.91 0.24 2.89
CA LYS A 122 2.76 1.03 3.78
C LYS A 122 2.49 2.53 3.58
N PRO A 123 2.89 3.40 4.53
CA PRO A 123 2.68 4.84 4.39
C PRO A 123 3.25 5.42 3.08
N ASP A 124 4.44 4.96 2.66
CA ASP A 124 5.10 5.43 1.42
C ASP A 124 4.27 5.21 0.16
N ASN A 125 3.40 4.20 0.16
CA ASN A 125 2.50 3.86 -0.94
C ASN A 125 1.12 4.52 -0.80
N MET A 126 0.92 5.40 0.18
CA MET A 126 -0.33 6.12 0.42
C MET A 126 -0.08 7.63 0.24
N LEU A 127 -0.59 8.20 -0.84
CA LEU A 127 -0.39 9.60 -1.20
C LEU A 127 -1.69 10.39 -1.10
N CYS A 128 -1.57 11.65 -0.72
CA CYS A 128 -2.69 12.58 -0.71
C CYS A 128 -2.99 13.07 -2.13
N SER A 129 -4.24 13.48 -2.37
CA SER A 129 -4.59 14.24 -3.57
C SER A 129 -3.90 15.61 -3.58
N LEU A 130 -3.51 16.10 -4.77
CA LEU A 130 -3.01 17.47 -4.93
C LEU A 130 -4.06 18.54 -4.63
N THR A 131 -5.35 18.23 -4.83
CA THR A 131 -6.44 19.21 -4.74
C THR A 131 -7.24 19.11 -3.45
N ARG A 132 -7.21 17.95 -2.81
CA ARG A 132 -7.93 17.66 -1.55
C ARG A 132 -7.07 16.73 -0.71
N GLU A 133 -6.21 17.32 0.14
CA GLU A 133 -5.25 16.57 0.95
C GLU A 133 -5.90 15.50 1.86
N GLU A 134 -7.17 15.64 2.18
CA GLU A 134 -7.93 14.64 2.94
C GLU A 134 -8.23 13.35 2.16
N ASN A 135 -8.16 13.37 0.82
CA ASN A 135 -8.38 12.20 -0.02
C ASN A 135 -7.05 11.49 -0.27
N ILE A 136 -7.01 10.19 0.00
CA ILE A 136 -5.82 9.37 -0.23
C ILE A 136 -5.94 8.49 -1.46
N TYR A 137 -4.78 8.18 -2.01
CA TYR A 137 -4.58 7.26 -3.12
C TYR A 137 -3.59 6.18 -2.72
N LEU A 138 -3.82 4.96 -3.15
CA LEU A 138 -2.89 3.85 -3.02
C LEU A 138 -2.14 3.67 -4.34
N ILE A 139 -0.81 3.56 -4.26
CA ILE A 139 0.10 3.45 -5.40
C ILE A 139 0.99 2.22 -5.29
N ASP A 140 1.73 1.94 -6.35
CA ASP A 140 2.77 0.91 -6.47
C ASP A 140 2.19 -0.52 -6.40
N PHE A 141 1.68 -0.96 -7.54
CA PHE A 141 1.17 -2.33 -7.75
C PHE A 141 2.23 -3.29 -8.28
N GLY A 142 3.52 -2.92 -8.22
CA GLY A 142 4.62 -3.75 -8.72
C GLY A 142 4.73 -5.12 -8.06
N LEU A 143 4.30 -5.23 -6.79
CA LEU A 143 4.28 -6.47 -6.03
C LEU A 143 2.90 -7.15 -5.98
N SER A 144 1.89 -6.60 -6.65
CA SER A 144 0.51 -7.09 -6.56
C SER A 144 0.32 -8.46 -7.18
N LEU A 145 -0.69 -9.19 -6.71
CA LEU A 145 -1.03 -10.54 -7.13
C LEU A 145 -2.53 -10.63 -7.48
N CYS A 146 -2.83 -11.20 -8.65
CA CYS A 146 -4.19 -11.65 -8.95
C CYS A 146 -4.46 -12.94 -8.16
N TYR A 147 -5.37 -12.89 -7.18
CA TYR A 147 -5.66 -14.03 -6.32
C TYR A 147 -6.80 -14.92 -6.82
N ARG A 148 -7.40 -14.58 -7.95
CA ARG A 148 -8.41 -15.41 -8.62
C ARG A 148 -7.80 -16.06 -9.85
N ASP A 149 -8.10 -17.35 -10.04
CA ASP A 149 -7.79 -18.10 -11.26
C ASP A 149 -8.74 -17.73 -12.42
N ASN A 150 -8.54 -18.34 -13.58
CA ASN A 150 -9.39 -18.11 -14.76
C ASN A 150 -10.85 -18.52 -14.56
N ASN A 151 -11.16 -19.30 -13.52
CA ASN A 151 -12.51 -19.72 -13.15
C ASN A 151 -13.10 -18.83 -12.05
N GLY A 152 -12.41 -17.74 -11.66
CA GLY A 152 -12.84 -16.83 -10.60
C GLY A 152 -12.64 -17.37 -9.18
N ARG A 153 -12.00 -18.54 -9.00
CA ARG A 153 -11.76 -19.16 -7.70
C ARG A 153 -10.50 -18.59 -7.08
N HIS A 154 -10.50 -18.51 -5.75
CA HIS A 154 -9.28 -18.13 -5.02
C HIS A 154 -8.15 -19.14 -5.31
N ILE A 155 -6.94 -18.65 -5.64
CA ILE A 155 -5.76 -19.50 -5.80
C ILE A 155 -5.51 -20.31 -4.52
N SER A 156 -4.94 -21.50 -4.68
CA SER A 156 -4.63 -22.38 -3.56
C SER A 156 -3.62 -21.74 -2.60
N LYS A 157 -3.76 -22.04 -1.31
CA LYS A 157 -2.76 -21.68 -0.31
C LYS A 157 -1.44 -22.35 -0.67
N GLY A 158 -0.43 -21.53 -0.94
CA GLY A 158 0.91 -21.97 -1.25
C GLY A 158 1.91 -21.61 -0.17
N SER A 159 3.14 -22.08 -0.35
CA SER A 159 4.31 -21.59 0.40
C SER A 159 5.30 -20.98 -0.59
N SER A 160 5.91 -19.86 -0.18
CA SER A 160 7.00 -19.22 -0.92
C SER A 160 8.21 -19.10 -0.01
N ARG A 161 9.39 -19.31 -0.57
CA ARG A 161 10.64 -18.99 0.13
C ARG A 161 10.91 -17.49 0.10
N ASP A 162 10.34 -16.79 -0.89
CA ASP A 162 10.53 -15.37 -1.05
C ASP A 162 9.49 -14.62 -0.23
N ILE A 163 9.97 -13.83 0.71
CA ILE A 163 9.15 -12.91 1.50
C ILE A 163 8.96 -11.65 0.67
N VAL A 164 7.70 -11.35 0.32
CA VAL A 164 7.33 -10.23 -0.55
C VAL A 164 6.66 -9.14 0.26
N GLY A 165 7.06 -7.89 0.04
CA GLY A 165 6.54 -6.69 0.69
C GLY A 165 7.48 -6.11 1.74
N SER A 166 7.11 -4.98 2.30
CA SER A 166 7.90 -4.22 3.27
C SER A 166 7.87 -4.88 4.65
N ILE A 167 9.02 -5.33 5.14
CA ILE A 167 9.17 -6.13 6.37
C ILE A 167 8.47 -5.51 7.60
N ASN A 168 8.44 -4.19 7.72
CA ASN A 168 7.76 -3.51 8.82
C ASN A 168 6.24 -3.74 8.80
N PHE A 169 5.64 -3.93 7.62
CA PHE A 169 4.19 -3.94 7.43
C PHE A 169 3.60 -5.27 6.98
N ILE A 170 4.41 -6.25 6.51
CA ILE A 170 3.89 -7.58 6.13
C ILE A 170 3.34 -8.34 7.34
N SER A 171 2.35 -9.21 7.10
CA SER A 171 1.73 -10.03 8.15
C SER A 171 2.66 -11.13 8.67
N VAL A 172 2.34 -11.68 9.84
CA VAL A 172 2.98 -12.88 10.39
C VAL A 172 2.86 -14.08 9.44
N ASN A 173 1.77 -14.17 8.66
CA ASN A 173 1.60 -15.24 7.67
C ASN A 173 2.67 -15.16 6.58
N ILE A 174 2.96 -13.95 6.09
CA ILE A 174 4.01 -13.73 5.07
C ILE A 174 5.39 -14.08 5.65
N HIS A 175 5.68 -13.70 6.90
CA HIS A 175 6.92 -14.13 7.56
C HIS A 175 7.05 -15.66 7.68
N LYS A 176 5.93 -16.40 7.79
CA LYS A 176 5.89 -17.88 7.78
C LYS A 176 6.02 -18.47 6.38
N GLY A 177 6.23 -17.64 5.34
CA GLY A 177 6.32 -18.09 3.95
C GLY A 177 4.97 -18.51 3.35
N ILE A 178 3.84 -18.14 3.97
CA ILE A 178 2.50 -18.40 3.42
C ILE A 178 2.22 -17.36 2.32
N THR A 179 1.75 -17.80 1.16
CA THR A 179 1.30 -16.91 0.08
C THR A 179 0.27 -15.91 0.62
N ALA A 180 0.40 -14.65 0.23
CA ALA A 180 -0.51 -13.59 0.69
C ALA A 180 -1.96 -13.84 0.26
N SER A 181 -2.88 -13.42 1.10
CA SER A 181 -4.31 -13.39 0.83
C SER A 181 -4.93 -12.06 1.29
N ARG A 182 -6.22 -11.86 1.08
CA ARG A 182 -6.93 -10.60 1.41
C ARG A 182 -6.73 -10.15 2.86
N ARG A 183 -6.70 -11.09 3.82
CA ARG A 183 -6.48 -10.80 5.24
C ARG A 183 -5.12 -10.16 5.52
N ASP A 184 -4.11 -10.47 4.70
CA ASP A 184 -2.75 -9.99 4.91
C ASP A 184 -2.62 -8.50 4.57
N ASP A 185 -3.34 -8.02 3.54
CA ASP A 185 -3.46 -6.58 3.26
C ASP A 185 -4.12 -5.82 4.42
N ILE A 186 -5.18 -6.39 5.05
CA ILE A 186 -5.82 -5.77 6.22
C ILE A 186 -4.90 -5.77 7.44
N ILE A 187 -4.09 -6.80 7.65
CA ILE A 187 -3.07 -6.81 8.70
C ILE A 187 -2.02 -5.71 8.45
N SER A 188 -1.62 -5.50 7.20
CA SER A 188 -0.72 -4.40 6.84
C SER A 188 -1.34 -3.04 7.15
N ILE A 189 -2.63 -2.84 6.87
CA ILE A 189 -3.37 -1.62 7.26
C ILE A 189 -3.35 -1.44 8.78
N PHE A 190 -3.57 -2.50 9.55
CA PHE A 190 -3.46 -2.42 11.02
C PHE A 190 -2.08 -1.88 11.45
N TYR A 191 -0.98 -2.41 10.90
CA TYR A 191 0.36 -1.92 11.24
C TYR A 191 0.60 -0.47 10.78
N VAL A 192 0.04 -0.07 9.63
CA VAL A 192 0.07 1.33 9.17
C VAL A 192 -0.65 2.25 10.16
N LEU A 193 -1.84 1.89 10.61
CA LEU A 193 -2.58 2.68 11.61
C LEU A 193 -1.81 2.82 12.92
N VAL A 194 -1.21 1.73 13.40
CA VAL A 194 -0.34 1.78 14.59
C VAL A 194 0.83 2.75 14.36
N TYR A 195 1.51 2.62 13.22
CA TYR A 195 2.61 3.50 12.86
C TYR A 195 2.20 4.98 12.80
N LEU A 196 1.08 5.28 12.16
CA LEU A 196 0.59 6.66 12.03
C LEU A 196 0.19 7.29 13.38
N ILE A 197 -0.30 6.48 14.33
CA ILE A 197 -0.68 6.93 15.69
C ILE A 197 0.56 7.13 16.56
N VAL A 198 1.52 6.18 16.50
CA VAL A 198 2.63 6.12 17.46
C VAL A 198 3.88 6.84 16.92
N GLY A 199 3.99 7.02 15.61
CA GLY A 199 5.17 7.55 14.93
C GLY A 199 6.24 6.51 14.64
N ASP A 200 6.12 5.28 15.17
CA ASP A 200 7.07 4.19 15.00
C ASP A 200 6.44 2.82 15.25
N LEU A 201 7.17 1.77 14.87
CA LEU A 201 6.83 0.39 15.19
C LEU A 201 7.91 -0.22 16.08
N PRO A 202 7.56 -1.06 17.09
CA PRO A 202 8.55 -1.71 17.96
C PRO A 202 9.60 -2.52 17.21
N TRP A 203 9.25 -2.99 16.02
CA TRP A 203 10.09 -3.80 15.14
C TRP A 203 10.63 -3.05 13.93
N ASN A 204 10.73 -1.71 14.01
CA ASN A 204 11.24 -0.89 12.90
C ASN A 204 12.68 -1.27 12.54
N ILE A 205 12.85 -1.84 11.34
CA ILE A 205 14.16 -2.34 10.86
C ILE A 205 15.21 -1.24 10.73
N ASN A 206 14.79 -0.01 10.42
CA ASN A 206 15.72 1.12 10.26
C ASN A 206 16.39 1.52 11.59
N LYS A 207 15.87 1.07 12.73
CA LYS A 207 16.42 1.30 14.07
C LYS A 207 17.16 0.07 14.63
N MET A 208 17.16 -1.04 13.91
CA MET A 208 17.88 -2.24 14.32
C MET A 208 19.38 -2.11 14.05
N LYS A 209 20.22 -2.54 15.00
CA LYS A 209 21.67 -2.60 14.84
C LYS A 209 22.13 -3.82 14.01
N GLU A 210 21.23 -4.75 13.76
CA GLU A 210 21.51 -5.97 13.01
C GLU A 210 21.63 -5.69 11.52
N THR A 211 22.66 -6.18 10.89
CA THR A 211 22.96 -6.00 9.47
C THR A 211 22.62 -7.23 8.62
N LYS A 212 22.48 -8.41 9.25
CA LYS A 212 22.14 -9.64 8.55
C LYS A 212 20.64 -9.70 8.33
N VAL A 213 20.23 -9.66 7.08
CA VAL A 213 18.82 -9.61 6.65
C VAL A 213 17.99 -10.74 7.26
N GLU A 214 18.49 -11.97 7.26
CA GLU A 214 17.76 -13.12 7.79
C GLU A 214 17.52 -13.02 9.31
N ILE A 215 18.48 -12.45 10.05
CA ILE A 215 18.33 -12.23 11.49
C ILE A 215 17.32 -11.11 11.75
N MET A 216 17.38 -10.02 10.97
CA MET A 216 16.36 -8.96 11.03
C MET A 216 14.96 -9.53 10.81
N TYR A 217 14.75 -10.30 9.75
CA TYR A 217 13.45 -10.92 9.46
C TYR A 217 12.95 -11.78 10.61
N ARG A 218 13.83 -12.61 11.20
CA ARG A 218 13.51 -13.46 12.36
C ARG A 218 13.14 -12.63 13.59
N ASN A 219 13.87 -11.55 13.85
CA ASN A 219 13.60 -10.68 15.00
C ASN A 219 12.26 -9.97 14.85
N VAL A 220 11.99 -9.37 13.68
CA VAL A 220 10.70 -8.72 13.36
C VAL A 220 9.55 -9.72 13.49
N PHE A 221 9.72 -10.93 12.96
CA PHE A 221 8.72 -12.00 13.08
C PHE A 221 8.37 -12.31 14.54
N LYS A 222 9.39 -12.56 15.40
CA LYS A 222 9.19 -12.84 16.82
C LYS A 222 8.48 -11.68 17.54
N MET A 223 8.82 -10.44 17.21
CA MET A 223 8.18 -9.28 17.82
C MET A 223 6.72 -9.16 17.38
N LYS A 224 6.40 -9.43 16.12
CA LYS A 224 5.02 -9.41 15.59
C LYS A 224 4.16 -10.55 16.14
N GLU A 225 4.73 -11.71 16.44
CA GLU A 225 4.02 -12.79 17.13
C GLU A 225 3.58 -12.39 18.55
N ASN A 226 4.32 -11.49 19.19
CA ASN A 226 3.94 -10.92 20.49
C ASN A 226 3.29 -9.54 20.33
N ILE A 227 2.06 -9.51 19.80
CA ILE A 227 1.31 -8.25 19.56
C ILE A 227 1.08 -7.44 20.84
N ASN A 228 1.20 -8.06 22.03
CA ASN A 228 1.10 -7.38 23.32
C ASN A 228 2.19 -6.31 23.52
N LEU A 229 3.28 -6.34 22.74
CA LEU A 229 4.26 -5.26 22.72
C LEU A 229 3.65 -3.90 22.39
N LEU A 230 2.50 -3.88 21.73
CA LEU A 230 1.81 -2.64 21.38
C LEU A 230 0.96 -2.07 22.54
N SER A 231 0.71 -2.83 23.61
CA SER A 231 -0.16 -2.42 24.74
C SER A 231 0.30 -1.13 25.41
N LYS A 232 1.62 -0.91 25.48
CA LYS A 232 2.23 0.29 26.08
C LYS A 232 1.96 1.60 25.33
N TYR A 233 1.47 1.52 24.08
CA TYR A 233 1.23 2.71 23.25
C TYR A 233 -0.20 3.24 23.32
N GLY A 234 -1.06 2.67 24.16
CA GLY A 234 -2.43 3.14 24.34
C GLY A 234 -3.33 3.03 23.10
N ILE A 235 -3.02 2.10 22.20
CA ILE A 235 -3.79 1.89 20.97
C ILE A 235 -5.24 1.54 21.33
N HIS A 236 -6.20 2.22 20.70
CA HIS A 236 -7.61 2.00 20.98
C HIS A 236 -8.04 0.54 20.68
N LYS A 237 -8.82 -0.05 21.59
CA LYS A 237 -9.25 -1.48 21.51
C LYS A 237 -9.89 -1.87 20.17
N ASN A 238 -10.59 -0.95 19.49
CA ASN A 238 -11.20 -1.25 18.20
C ASN A 238 -10.17 -1.48 17.09
N ILE A 239 -8.97 -0.90 17.18
CA ILE A 239 -7.88 -1.15 16.24
C ILE A 239 -7.35 -2.57 16.46
N TYR A 240 -7.21 -3.02 17.71
CA TYR A 240 -6.87 -4.43 17.99
C TYR A 240 -7.93 -5.42 17.48
N LYS A 241 -9.22 -5.08 17.59
CA LYS A 241 -10.30 -5.93 17.05
C LYS A 241 -10.21 -6.12 15.54
N MET A 242 -9.65 -5.16 14.79
CA MET A 242 -9.37 -5.36 13.36
C MET A 242 -8.35 -6.47 13.15
N TYR A 243 -7.27 -6.46 13.92
CA TYR A 243 -6.24 -7.49 13.86
C TYR A 243 -6.78 -8.86 14.26
N GLU A 244 -7.52 -8.94 15.37
CA GLU A 244 -8.17 -10.18 15.85
C GLU A 244 -9.15 -10.75 14.83
N HIS A 245 -9.91 -9.89 14.12
CA HIS A 245 -10.78 -10.32 13.02
C HIS A 245 -9.99 -11.03 11.94
N CYS A 246 -8.86 -10.45 11.51
CA CYS A 246 -8.01 -11.04 10.47
C CYS A 246 -7.36 -12.35 10.89
N LEU A 247 -7.01 -12.52 12.17
CA LEU A 247 -6.44 -13.77 12.70
C LEU A 247 -7.42 -14.95 12.65
N LYS A 248 -8.74 -14.67 12.68
CA LYS A 248 -9.79 -15.70 12.62
C LYS A 248 -10.15 -16.12 11.18
N LEU A 249 -9.71 -15.36 10.18
CA LEU A 249 -9.99 -15.67 8.77
C LEU A 249 -9.12 -16.82 8.28
N ASN A 250 -9.74 -17.73 7.54
CA ASN A 250 -9.02 -18.70 6.73
C ASN A 250 -8.34 -18.01 5.54
N TYR A 251 -7.50 -18.73 4.82
CA TYR A 251 -6.72 -18.22 3.70
C TYR A 251 -7.58 -17.58 2.60
N SER A 252 -8.68 -18.21 2.24
CA SER A 252 -9.59 -17.77 1.17
C SER A 252 -10.77 -16.93 1.63
N ASP A 253 -10.91 -16.72 2.95
CA ASP A 253 -12.05 -15.97 3.49
C ASP A 253 -11.99 -14.50 3.05
N GLU A 254 -13.16 -13.90 2.93
CA GLU A 254 -13.32 -12.47 2.66
C GLU A 254 -13.39 -11.70 3.99
N PRO A 255 -12.56 -10.67 4.19
CA PRO A 255 -12.69 -9.79 5.35
C PRO A 255 -14.04 -9.05 5.35
N ASP A 256 -14.66 -8.88 6.53
CA ASP A 256 -15.81 -7.99 6.69
C ASP A 256 -15.35 -6.53 6.74
N TYR A 257 -15.17 -5.93 5.55
CA TYR A 257 -14.70 -4.54 5.40
C TYR A 257 -15.64 -3.54 6.07
N ASP A 258 -16.95 -3.79 6.07
CA ASP A 258 -17.93 -2.91 6.70
C ASP A 258 -17.81 -2.97 8.23
N TYR A 259 -17.58 -4.14 8.79
CA TYR A 259 -17.28 -4.30 10.21
C TYR A 259 -16.00 -3.55 10.59
N LEU A 260 -14.92 -3.68 9.80
CA LEU A 260 -13.67 -2.96 10.03
C LEU A 260 -13.88 -1.44 10.01
N CYS A 261 -14.63 -0.93 9.04
CA CYS A 261 -14.98 0.50 8.97
C CYS A 261 -15.84 0.93 10.17
N ARG A 262 -16.79 0.10 10.62
CA ARG A 262 -17.62 0.39 11.82
C ARG A 262 -16.75 0.48 13.08
N LEU A 263 -15.75 -0.40 13.24
CA LEU A 263 -14.81 -0.35 14.37
C LEU A 263 -14.08 1.01 14.42
N LEU A 264 -13.56 1.47 13.28
CA LEU A 264 -12.86 2.75 13.19
C LEU A 264 -13.80 3.95 13.45
N LYS A 265 -14.97 3.99 12.81
CA LYS A 265 -15.97 5.05 13.06
C LYS A 265 -16.38 5.15 14.53
N GLY A 266 -16.43 4.01 15.24
CA GLY A 266 -16.74 3.97 16.67
C GLY A 266 -15.69 4.67 17.55
N ILE A 267 -14.44 4.80 17.11
CA ILE A 267 -13.39 5.50 17.84
C ILE A 267 -13.69 7.01 17.87
N VAL A 268 -13.98 7.60 16.71
CA VAL A 268 -14.23 9.06 16.59
C VAL A 268 -15.48 9.47 17.37
N ARG A 269 -16.57 8.66 17.28
CA ARG A 269 -17.81 8.96 18.02
C ARG A 269 -17.65 8.96 19.53
N ASN A 270 -16.79 8.12 20.07
CA ASN A 270 -16.54 8.07 21.52
C ASN A 270 -15.72 9.26 21.99
N ASN A 271 -14.75 9.73 21.22
CA ASN A 271 -13.95 10.90 21.56
C ASN A 271 -14.79 12.19 21.61
N LEU A 272 -15.79 12.33 20.71
CA LEU A 272 -16.70 13.48 20.73
C LEU A 272 -17.61 13.52 21.98
N LYS A 273 -17.96 12.35 22.56
CA LYS A 273 -18.80 12.24 23.76
C LYS A 273 -18.02 12.49 25.07
N THR A 274 -16.71 12.32 25.06
CA THR A 274 -15.87 12.57 26.24
C THR A 274 -15.34 14.00 26.32
N SER A 275 -15.52 14.79 25.24
CA SER A 275 -15.12 16.21 25.16
C SER A 275 -16.30 17.18 25.32
N SER A 276 -17.49 16.67 25.56
CA SER A 276 -18.73 17.41 25.92
C SER A 276 -19.11 17.12 27.37
#